data_94d2d1b7522a92d899f7465fcbf2ca49
#
_entry.id   94d2d1b7522a92d899f7465fcbf2ca49
#
_cell.length_a   1.000
_cell.length_b   1.000
_cell.length_c   1.000
_cell.angle_alpha   90.00
_cell.angle_beta   90.00
_cell.angle_gamma   90.00
#
_symmetry.space_group_name_H-M   'P 1'
#
loop_
_entity.id
_entity.type
_entity.pdbx_description
1 polymer ?
#
loop_
_entity_poly.entity_id
_entity_poly.type
_entity_poly.pdbx_seq_one_letter_code
_entity_poly.pdbx_strand_id
1 'polypeptide(L)'
;MLKKIIITILPLILMASCADFHSPLEILDKEVMKYGIDVGLEDSVISSQIRERLQEYYKDNGYYKLIFIGIPKTEYSQKNSISCLVLDEAEKIGVYDITMDIKNIEFQNGIINSSMFMGKPSENIILNFVFPENTITTIEDFAFNGLHKNLIEVKIPDSVITINDNAFSLNYSLEKLTLGNNIHTIGKNAFHYSSELKELTIPASVKVIKSSAFSGSSGSKLELVTYLGTSPNNITFDGKIFSSTLLKTLKIPNASDINDPAWKTFLGHNFEIVTK
;
A
#
# COMPACT_ATOMS: atom_id res chain seq x y z
N MET A 1 -13.15 11.07 26.13
CA MET A 1 -12.29 10.98 24.94
C MET A 1 -12.85 11.73 23.74
N LEU A 2 -14.15 11.66 23.44
CA LEU A 2 -14.82 12.55 22.46
C LEU A 2 -14.50 14.05 22.67
N LYS A 3 -14.31 14.51 23.92
CA LYS A 3 -13.99 15.90 24.24
C LYS A 3 -12.63 16.41 23.69
N LYS A 4 -11.64 15.55 23.44
CA LYS A 4 -10.35 15.99 22.87
C LYS A 4 -10.40 16.18 21.36
N ILE A 5 -11.15 15.35 20.65
CA ILE A 5 -11.35 15.52 19.19
C ILE A 5 -12.17 16.78 18.91
N ILE A 6 -13.17 17.06 19.76
CA ILE A 6 -14.02 18.27 19.66
C ILE A 6 -13.22 19.56 19.97
N ILE A 7 -12.22 19.52 20.87
CA ILE A 7 -11.46 20.71 21.28
C ILE A 7 -10.46 21.16 20.20
N THR A 8 -9.94 20.28 19.37
CA THR A 8 -9.05 20.64 18.24
C THR A 8 -9.83 21.14 17.02
N ILE A 9 -11.08 20.77 16.87
CA ILE A 9 -11.94 21.20 15.73
C ILE A 9 -12.81 22.43 16.12
N LEU A 10 -13.10 22.64 17.42
CA LEU A 10 -13.96 23.72 17.91
C LEU A 10 -13.49 25.16 17.59
N PRO A 11 -12.18 25.51 17.57
CA PRO A 11 -11.75 26.84 17.19
C PRO A 11 -12.00 27.20 15.72
N LEU A 12 -12.09 26.20 14.82
CA LEU A 12 -12.40 26.44 13.40
C LEU A 12 -13.90 26.65 13.15
N ILE A 13 -14.75 26.08 14.01
CA ILE A 13 -16.22 26.14 13.88
C ILE A 13 -16.78 27.49 14.36
N LEU A 14 -16.12 28.17 15.31
CA LEU A 14 -16.60 29.43 15.89
C LEU A 14 -16.37 30.66 15.00
N MET A 15 -15.60 30.56 13.91
CA MET A 15 -15.33 31.68 12.98
C MET A 15 -16.21 31.72 11.74
N ALA A 16 -17.14 30.79 11.56
CA ALA A 16 -18.01 30.67 10.37
C ALA A 16 -19.47 31.01 10.66
N SER A 17 -19.73 32.10 11.36
CA SER A 17 -21.11 32.60 11.48
C SER A 17 -21.30 33.79 10.53
N CYS A 18 -21.67 33.53 9.33
CA CYS A 18 -22.63 34.26 8.48
C CYS A 18 -22.53 33.82 7.03
N ALA A 19 -23.70 33.45 6.47
CA ALA A 19 -23.99 33.12 5.08
C ALA A 19 -23.69 31.69 4.62
N ASP A 20 -24.73 30.90 4.39
CA ASP A 20 -24.86 29.71 3.51
C ASP A 20 -23.65 28.73 3.39
N PHE A 21 -22.86 28.60 4.42
CA PHE A 21 -21.89 27.53 4.54
C PHE A 21 -22.56 26.32 5.21
N HIS A 22 -22.72 25.24 4.47
CA HIS A 22 -22.83 23.90 5.06
C HIS A 22 -21.70 23.76 6.06
N SER A 23 -22.02 23.51 7.33
CA SER A 23 -21.01 23.46 8.38
C SER A 23 -19.99 22.36 8.05
N PRO A 24 -18.69 22.55 8.32
CA PRO A 24 -17.68 21.48 8.14
C PRO A 24 -18.06 20.17 8.85
N LEU A 25 -18.97 20.21 9.82
CA LEU A 25 -19.54 19.04 10.51
C LEU A 25 -20.52 18.23 9.66
N GLU A 26 -21.15 18.82 8.63
CA GLU A 26 -22.02 18.08 7.70
C GLU A 26 -21.23 17.26 6.68
N ILE A 27 -19.94 17.57 6.51
CA ILE A 27 -19.03 16.90 5.58
C ILE A 27 -18.29 15.73 6.26
N LEU A 28 -18.28 15.67 7.60
CA LEU A 28 -17.64 14.53 8.27
C LEU A 28 -18.51 13.30 8.05
N ASP A 29 -17.98 12.34 7.31
CA ASP A 29 -18.64 11.06 7.05
C ASP A 29 -19.12 10.45 8.36
N LYS A 30 -20.43 10.18 8.46
CA LYS A 30 -21.07 9.59 9.66
C LYS A 30 -20.41 8.27 10.06
N GLU A 31 -19.88 7.55 9.08
CA GLU A 31 -19.14 6.31 9.27
C GLU A 31 -17.82 6.57 9.99
N VAL A 32 -17.07 7.61 9.57
CA VAL A 32 -15.82 8.04 10.23
C VAL A 32 -16.07 8.47 11.68
N MET A 33 -17.15 9.21 11.93
CA MET A 33 -17.49 9.64 13.30
C MET A 33 -17.86 8.46 14.21
N LYS A 34 -18.52 7.45 13.66
CA LYS A 34 -18.99 6.30 14.43
C LYS A 34 -17.90 5.26 14.68
N TYR A 35 -17.07 4.96 13.65
CA TYR A 35 -16.17 3.81 13.67
C TYR A 35 -14.67 4.19 13.62
N GLY A 36 -14.34 5.48 13.52
CA GLY A 36 -12.97 5.94 13.40
C GLY A 36 -12.08 5.54 14.59
N ILE A 37 -10.88 5.02 14.28
CA ILE A 37 -9.83 4.67 15.23
C ILE A 37 -8.68 5.65 15.02
N ASP A 38 -8.34 6.44 16.02
CA ASP A 38 -7.24 7.40 15.94
C ASP A 38 -5.89 6.68 16.11
N VAL A 39 -5.08 6.69 15.04
CA VAL A 39 -3.75 6.04 15.01
C VAL A 39 -2.71 6.72 15.89
N GLY A 40 -2.96 7.93 16.38
CA GLY A 40 -2.09 8.66 17.30
C GLY A 40 -2.21 8.23 18.76
N LEU A 41 -3.21 7.39 19.09
CA LEU A 41 -3.43 6.93 20.46
C LEU A 41 -2.42 5.86 20.90
N GLU A 42 -2.42 5.55 22.19
CA GLU A 42 -1.64 4.42 22.75
C GLU A 42 -2.05 3.08 22.16
N ASP A 43 -1.10 2.17 21.95
CA ASP A 43 -1.32 0.88 21.29
C ASP A 43 -2.41 0.03 21.97
N SER A 44 -2.49 0.05 23.29
CA SER A 44 -3.52 -0.66 24.06
C SER A 44 -4.93 -0.11 23.81
N VAL A 45 -5.04 1.19 23.58
CA VAL A 45 -6.30 1.85 23.24
C VAL A 45 -6.70 1.52 21.81
N ILE A 46 -5.75 1.58 20.87
CA ILE A 46 -5.97 1.18 19.47
C ILE A 46 -6.43 -0.27 19.41
N SER A 47 -5.74 -1.21 20.08
CA SER A 47 -6.12 -2.64 20.12
C SER A 47 -7.54 -2.86 20.68
N SER A 48 -7.90 -2.16 21.76
CA SER A 48 -9.24 -2.24 22.30
C SER A 48 -10.31 -1.74 21.32
N GLN A 49 -10.05 -0.61 20.66
CA GLN A 49 -10.94 -0.06 19.65
C GLN A 49 -11.05 -0.95 18.41
N ILE A 50 -9.95 -1.57 17.95
CA ILE A 50 -9.98 -2.52 16.82
C ILE A 50 -11.00 -3.62 17.09
N ARG A 51 -10.94 -4.28 18.24
CA ARG A 51 -11.87 -5.36 18.61
C ARG A 51 -13.31 -4.89 18.64
N GLU A 52 -13.57 -3.76 19.28
CA GLU A 52 -14.90 -3.16 19.40
C GLU A 52 -15.46 -2.81 18.01
N ARG A 53 -14.66 -2.13 17.17
CA ARG A 53 -15.10 -1.67 15.86
C ARG A 53 -15.32 -2.81 14.86
N LEU A 54 -14.50 -3.87 14.90
CA LEU A 54 -14.74 -5.06 14.08
C LEU A 54 -16.12 -5.65 14.38
N GLN A 55 -16.48 -5.81 15.66
CA GLN A 55 -17.75 -6.37 16.06
C GLN A 55 -18.94 -5.44 15.74
N GLU A 56 -18.82 -4.15 16.02
CA GLU A 56 -19.88 -3.15 15.74
C GLU A 56 -20.10 -3.00 14.24
N TYR A 57 -19.01 -2.86 13.46
CA TYR A 57 -19.12 -2.65 12.03
C TYR A 57 -19.78 -3.86 11.35
N TYR A 58 -19.37 -5.07 11.72
CA TYR A 58 -19.97 -6.30 11.21
C TYR A 58 -21.46 -6.41 11.55
N LYS A 59 -21.83 -6.10 12.79
CA LYS A 59 -23.23 -6.11 13.24
C LYS A 59 -24.11 -5.19 12.40
N ASP A 60 -23.59 -4.04 12.02
CA ASP A 60 -24.36 -3.00 11.32
C ASP A 60 -24.34 -3.17 9.78
N ASN A 61 -23.28 -3.79 9.23
CA ASN A 61 -23.01 -3.79 7.77
C ASN A 61 -22.83 -5.20 7.18
N GLY A 62 -22.60 -6.24 7.98
CA GLY A 62 -22.45 -7.62 7.52
C GLY A 62 -21.06 -8.00 6.95
N TYR A 63 -20.07 -7.11 7.05
CA TYR A 63 -18.67 -7.36 6.71
C TYR A 63 -17.74 -6.61 7.65
N TYR A 64 -16.44 -6.94 7.62
CA TYR A 64 -15.47 -6.34 8.53
C TYR A 64 -14.72 -5.18 7.87
N LYS A 65 -14.76 -4.02 8.49
CA LYS A 65 -14.02 -2.83 8.09
C LYS A 65 -13.51 -2.08 9.31
N LEU A 66 -12.28 -1.62 9.23
CA LEU A 66 -11.67 -0.69 10.18
C LEU A 66 -11.39 0.63 9.48
N ILE A 67 -11.79 1.72 10.10
CA ILE A 67 -11.58 3.07 9.58
C ILE A 67 -10.56 3.76 10.48
N PHE A 68 -9.40 4.08 9.92
CA PHE A 68 -8.32 4.74 10.64
C PHE A 68 -8.31 6.23 10.35
N ILE A 69 -8.08 7.03 11.39
CA ILE A 69 -8.09 8.49 11.36
C ILE A 69 -6.92 9.06 12.16
N GLY A 70 -6.76 10.38 12.13
CA GLY A 70 -5.81 11.10 12.97
C GLY A 70 -4.40 11.15 12.42
N ILE A 71 -3.49 11.68 13.23
CA ILE A 71 -2.09 11.88 12.86
C ILE A 71 -1.29 10.66 13.31
N PRO A 72 -0.53 10.01 12.41
CA PRO A 72 0.31 8.87 12.77
C PRO A 72 1.39 9.23 13.80
N LYS A 73 1.81 8.24 14.59
CA LYS A 73 3.03 8.33 15.39
C LYS A 73 4.26 8.55 14.50
N THR A 74 5.30 9.10 15.07
CA THR A 74 6.56 9.32 14.34
C THR A 74 7.35 8.03 14.09
N GLU A 75 7.17 7.02 14.93
CA GLU A 75 7.92 5.77 14.87
C GLU A 75 7.02 4.54 15.03
N TYR A 76 7.26 3.56 14.18
CA TYR A 76 6.63 2.25 14.22
C TYR A 76 7.68 1.14 14.18
N SER A 77 7.31 -0.01 14.70
CA SER A 77 8.06 -1.26 14.64
C SER A 77 7.10 -2.41 14.39
N GLN A 78 7.59 -3.62 14.16
CA GLN A 78 6.70 -4.77 14.00
C GLN A 78 5.75 -4.96 15.20
N LYS A 79 6.21 -4.65 16.42
CA LYS A 79 5.41 -4.84 17.64
C LYS A 79 4.20 -3.91 17.74
N ASN A 80 4.30 -2.68 17.22
CA ASN A 80 3.28 -1.65 17.34
C ASN A 80 2.80 -1.11 15.98
N SER A 81 3.08 -1.82 14.90
CA SER A 81 2.50 -1.50 13.60
C SER A 81 0.98 -1.70 13.65
N ILE A 82 0.26 -0.89 12.89
CA ILE A 82 -1.21 -0.95 12.83
C ILE A 82 -1.66 -2.33 12.36
N SER A 83 -1.00 -2.91 11.33
CA SER A 83 -1.36 -4.25 10.85
C SER A 83 -1.15 -5.34 11.90
N CYS A 84 -0.06 -5.30 12.69
CA CYS A 84 0.14 -6.28 13.75
C CYS A 84 -0.92 -6.17 14.85
N LEU A 85 -1.30 -4.96 15.26
CA LEU A 85 -2.38 -4.76 16.23
C LEU A 85 -3.72 -5.31 15.70
N VAL A 86 -4.00 -5.10 14.40
CA VAL A 86 -5.20 -5.66 13.75
C VAL A 86 -5.17 -7.18 13.72
N LEU A 87 -4.05 -7.78 13.27
CA LEU A 87 -3.89 -9.23 13.21
C LEU A 87 -4.04 -9.88 14.59
N ASP A 88 -3.46 -9.27 15.64
CA ASP A 88 -3.58 -9.76 17.02
C ASP A 88 -5.02 -9.79 17.52
N GLU A 89 -5.81 -8.75 17.22
CA GLU A 89 -7.19 -8.68 17.67
C GLU A 89 -8.13 -9.53 16.80
N ALA A 90 -7.89 -9.58 15.49
CA ALA A 90 -8.66 -10.41 14.56
C ALA A 90 -8.51 -11.91 14.85
N GLU A 91 -7.29 -12.37 15.16
CA GLU A 91 -7.03 -13.76 15.58
C GLU A 91 -7.84 -14.14 16.82
N LYS A 92 -7.95 -13.25 17.81
CA LYS A 92 -8.69 -13.50 19.07
C LYS A 92 -10.19 -13.68 18.87
N ILE A 93 -10.75 -13.04 17.83
CA ILE A 93 -12.20 -13.07 17.58
C ILE A 93 -12.59 -13.86 16.32
N GLY A 94 -11.61 -14.48 15.64
CA GLY A 94 -11.84 -15.37 14.48
C GLY A 94 -12.31 -14.64 13.22
N VAL A 95 -11.76 -13.47 12.94
CA VAL A 95 -12.07 -12.66 11.73
C VAL A 95 -11.00 -12.88 10.67
N TYR A 96 -11.40 -13.07 9.41
CA TYR A 96 -10.50 -13.54 8.36
C TYR A 96 -10.35 -12.61 7.15
N ASP A 97 -11.24 -11.63 6.96
CA ASP A 97 -11.23 -10.70 5.83
C ASP A 97 -11.60 -9.31 6.33
N ILE A 98 -10.65 -8.37 6.27
CA ILE A 98 -10.79 -7.05 6.88
C ILE A 98 -10.43 -5.97 5.86
N THR A 99 -11.34 -5.05 5.63
CA THR A 99 -11.03 -3.80 4.92
C THR A 99 -10.34 -2.81 5.86
N MET A 100 -9.13 -2.41 5.51
CA MET A 100 -8.30 -1.43 6.20
C MET A 100 -8.47 -0.06 5.52
N ASP A 101 -9.45 0.73 5.94
CA ASP A 101 -9.69 2.06 5.36
C ASP A 101 -8.76 3.09 6.01
N ILE A 102 -7.71 3.48 5.29
CA ILE A 102 -6.69 4.44 5.73
C ILE A 102 -6.83 5.81 5.07
N LYS A 103 -7.94 6.06 4.38
CA LYS A 103 -8.18 7.31 3.64
C LYS A 103 -8.19 8.56 4.51
N ASN A 104 -8.60 8.41 5.77
CA ASN A 104 -8.77 9.52 6.69
C ASN A 104 -7.60 9.68 7.68
N ILE A 105 -6.50 8.99 7.45
CA ILE A 105 -5.26 9.25 8.16
C ILE A 105 -4.61 10.53 7.62
N GLU A 106 -4.21 11.42 8.51
CA GLU A 106 -3.52 12.67 8.17
C GLU A 106 -2.02 12.43 8.00
N PHE A 107 -1.63 11.82 6.87
CA PHE A 107 -0.24 11.54 6.55
C PHE A 107 0.55 12.84 6.40
N GLN A 108 1.45 13.11 7.35
CA GLN A 108 2.27 14.31 7.35
C GLN A 108 3.20 14.34 6.13
N ASN A 109 3.21 15.47 5.40
CA ASN A 109 3.98 15.64 4.15
C ASN A 109 3.67 14.60 3.06
N GLY A 110 2.53 13.92 3.14
CA GLY A 110 2.15 12.87 2.20
C GLY A 110 2.96 11.57 2.36
N ILE A 111 3.43 11.27 3.57
CA ILE A 111 4.33 10.14 3.84
C ILE A 111 3.61 9.06 4.63
N ILE A 112 3.57 7.83 4.10
CA ILE A 112 3.28 6.65 4.91
C ILE A 112 4.56 6.25 5.62
N ASN A 113 4.56 6.36 6.96
CA ASN A 113 5.75 6.19 7.78
C ASN A 113 6.32 4.76 7.72
N SER A 114 7.64 4.68 7.91
CA SER A 114 8.35 3.41 7.99
C SER A 114 7.69 2.45 8.99
N SER A 115 7.53 1.20 8.58
CA SER A 115 6.97 0.10 9.37
C SER A 115 5.52 0.29 9.87
N MET A 116 4.81 1.34 9.46
CA MET A 116 3.48 1.67 10.00
C MET A 116 2.45 0.55 9.83
N PHE A 117 2.48 -0.14 8.69
CA PHE A 117 1.61 -1.27 8.36
C PHE A 117 2.41 -2.57 8.18
N MET A 118 3.59 -2.66 8.78
CA MET A 118 4.36 -3.90 8.78
C MET A 118 3.54 -5.04 9.37
N GLY A 119 3.65 -6.23 8.76
CA GLY A 119 2.94 -7.42 9.20
C GLY A 119 3.78 -8.33 10.10
N LYS A 120 3.16 -9.43 10.45
CA LYS A 120 3.78 -10.59 11.10
C LYS A 120 3.24 -11.87 10.46
N PRO A 121 3.91 -13.01 10.60
CA PRO A 121 3.31 -14.28 10.20
C PRO A 121 1.97 -14.49 10.90
N SER A 122 0.90 -14.59 10.12
CA SER A 122 -0.45 -14.90 10.56
C SER A 122 -1.14 -15.69 9.45
N GLU A 123 -2.00 -16.62 9.81
CA GLU A 123 -2.68 -17.44 8.82
C GLU A 123 -4.15 -17.04 8.69
N ASN A 124 -4.67 -17.15 7.46
CA ASN A 124 -6.08 -17.00 7.14
C ASN A 124 -6.72 -15.63 7.40
N ILE A 125 -5.94 -14.57 7.64
CA ILE A 125 -6.47 -13.20 7.74
C ILE A 125 -6.02 -12.41 6.52
N ILE A 126 -6.95 -11.82 5.78
CA ILE A 126 -6.66 -10.97 4.63
C ILE A 126 -6.91 -9.52 5.01
N LEU A 127 -5.96 -8.66 4.70
CA LEU A 127 -6.04 -7.22 4.89
C LEU A 127 -6.15 -6.51 3.54
N ASN A 128 -7.27 -5.86 3.30
CA ASN A 128 -7.56 -5.13 2.06
C ASN A 128 -7.42 -3.63 2.29
N PHE A 129 -6.32 -3.03 1.84
CA PHE A 129 -6.04 -1.62 2.07
C PHE A 129 -6.78 -0.70 1.09
N VAL A 130 -7.48 0.30 1.63
CA VAL A 130 -8.09 1.39 0.87
C VAL A 130 -7.31 2.67 1.15
N PHE A 131 -6.49 3.06 0.19
CA PHE A 131 -5.60 4.22 0.27
C PHE A 131 -6.33 5.53 -0.01
N PRO A 132 -5.83 6.67 0.52
CA PRO A 132 -6.23 7.99 0.06
C PRO A 132 -5.72 8.24 -1.37
N GLU A 133 -6.57 8.79 -2.25
CA GLU A 133 -6.22 8.86 -3.68
C GLU A 133 -5.22 9.99 -4.04
N ASN A 134 -5.18 11.09 -3.27
CA ASN A 134 -4.46 12.29 -3.70
C ASN A 134 -3.56 12.92 -2.64
N THR A 135 -3.33 12.26 -1.51
CA THR A 135 -2.62 12.88 -0.38
C THR A 135 -1.25 12.27 -0.10
N ILE A 136 -1.02 11.01 -0.48
CA ILE A 136 0.26 10.33 -0.25
C ILE A 136 1.16 10.41 -1.48
N THR A 137 2.43 10.76 -1.26
CA THR A 137 3.46 10.82 -2.31
C THR A 137 4.59 9.84 -2.10
N THR A 138 4.78 9.38 -0.86
CA THR A 138 5.90 8.51 -0.48
C THR A 138 5.43 7.38 0.43
N ILE A 139 5.85 6.17 0.09
CA ILE A 139 5.72 4.98 0.94
C ILE A 139 7.11 4.65 1.44
N GLU A 140 7.34 4.81 2.74
CA GLU A 140 8.63 4.67 3.40
C GLU A 140 9.11 3.23 3.51
N ASP A 141 10.36 3.07 3.95
CA ASP A 141 11.00 1.77 4.15
C ASP A 141 10.17 0.85 5.04
N PHE A 142 9.99 -0.39 4.61
CA PHE A 142 9.25 -1.41 5.37
C PHE A 142 7.79 -1.10 5.67
N ALA A 143 7.18 -0.06 5.12
CA ALA A 143 5.84 0.41 5.49
C ALA A 143 4.76 -0.70 5.47
N PHE A 144 4.79 -1.61 4.50
CA PHE A 144 3.91 -2.78 4.35
C PHE A 144 4.71 -4.09 4.27
N ASN A 145 5.88 -4.14 4.90
CA ASN A 145 6.73 -5.32 4.88
C ASN A 145 6.13 -6.46 5.71
N GLY A 146 6.30 -7.70 5.23
CA GLY A 146 6.04 -8.89 6.04
C GLY A 146 4.57 -9.15 6.34
N LEU A 147 3.63 -8.74 5.47
CA LEU A 147 2.24 -9.15 5.57
C LEU A 147 2.02 -10.60 5.10
N HIS A 148 3.10 -11.26 4.65
CA HIS A 148 3.15 -12.70 4.33
C HIS A 148 1.97 -13.19 3.48
N LYS A 149 1.00 -13.87 4.10
CA LYS A 149 -0.22 -14.39 3.48
C LYS A 149 -1.40 -13.40 3.56
N ASN A 150 -1.22 -12.30 4.26
CA ASN A 150 -2.31 -11.38 4.60
C ASN A 150 -2.58 -10.31 3.53
N LEU A 151 -1.69 -10.12 2.54
CA LEU A 151 -1.85 -9.18 1.45
C LEU A 151 -1.93 -9.93 0.11
N ILE A 152 -3.12 -9.93 -0.50
CA ILE A 152 -3.38 -10.59 -1.79
C ILE A 152 -3.37 -9.60 -2.96
N GLU A 153 -3.91 -8.43 -2.74
CA GLU A 153 -3.99 -7.37 -3.75
C GLU A 153 -3.60 -6.02 -3.15
N VAL A 154 -2.88 -5.22 -3.93
CA VAL A 154 -2.61 -3.82 -3.59
C VAL A 154 -2.71 -2.93 -4.83
N LYS A 155 -3.42 -1.82 -4.67
CA LYS A 155 -3.51 -0.75 -5.66
C LYS A 155 -2.85 0.49 -5.09
N ILE A 156 -1.67 0.83 -5.61
CA ILE A 156 -0.92 2.04 -5.25
C ILE A 156 -1.57 3.24 -5.96
N PRO A 157 -1.95 4.30 -5.24
CA PRO A 157 -2.57 5.49 -5.84
C PRO A 157 -1.67 6.22 -6.82
N ASP A 158 -2.29 6.95 -7.76
CA ASP A 158 -1.57 7.77 -8.73
C ASP A 158 -0.78 8.93 -8.09
N SER A 159 -1.14 9.36 -6.90
CA SER A 159 -0.40 10.40 -6.16
C SER A 159 0.99 9.96 -5.68
N VAL A 160 1.24 8.65 -5.58
CA VAL A 160 2.52 8.12 -5.10
C VAL A 160 3.60 8.30 -6.16
N ILE A 161 4.72 8.91 -5.73
CA ILE A 161 5.91 9.17 -6.55
C ILE A 161 7.04 8.19 -6.20
N THR A 162 7.18 7.86 -4.92
CA THR A 162 8.29 7.03 -4.43
C THR A 162 7.79 5.89 -3.56
N ILE A 163 8.27 4.69 -3.87
CA ILE A 163 8.17 3.49 -3.03
C ILE A 163 9.60 3.17 -2.57
N ASN A 164 9.86 3.27 -1.28
CA ASN A 164 11.18 3.10 -0.70
C ASN A 164 11.59 1.63 -0.50
N ASP A 165 12.77 1.43 0.09
CA ASP A 165 13.40 0.12 0.20
C ASP A 165 12.58 -0.82 1.09
N ASN A 166 12.37 -2.07 0.64
CA ASN A 166 11.60 -3.11 1.33
C ASN A 166 10.13 -2.77 1.64
N ALA A 167 9.55 -1.71 1.06
CA ALA A 167 8.23 -1.20 1.43
C ALA A 167 7.12 -2.26 1.39
N PHE A 168 7.13 -3.17 0.44
CA PHE A 168 6.20 -4.30 0.31
C PHE A 168 6.92 -5.66 0.24
N SER A 169 8.11 -5.77 0.81
CA SER A 169 8.86 -7.03 0.82
C SER A 169 8.19 -8.09 1.71
N LEU A 170 8.44 -9.37 1.43
CA LEU A 170 7.89 -10.52 2.18
C LEU A 170 6.36 -10.65 2.16
N ASN A 171 5.73 -10.23 1.06
CA ASN A 171 4.30 -10.40 0.82
C ASN A 171 4.09 -11.58 -0.13
N TYR A 172 4.32 -12.80 0.37
CA TYR A 172 4.40 -14.01 -0.44
C TYR A 172 3.15 -14.29 -1.26
N SER A 173 1.96 -13.94 -0.74
CA SER A 173 0.67 -14.17 -1.38
C SER A 173 0.16 -13.01 -2.23
N LEU A 174 0.99 -11.99 -2.49
CA LEU A 174 0.60 -10.89 -3.37
C LEU A 174 0.44 -11.38 -4.80
N GLU A 175 -0.82 -11.47 -5.26
CA GLU A 175 -1.20 -11.92 -6.60
C GLU A 175 -1.41 -10.77 -7.58
N LYS A 176 -1.92 -9.64 -7.09
CA LYS A 176 -2.24 -8.47 -7.91
C LYS A 176 -1.59 -7.20 -7.38
N LEU A 177 -0.80 -6.57 -8.24
CA LEU A 177 -0.15 -5.30 -7.99
C LEU A 177 -0.53 -4.30 -9.08
N THR A 178 -1.19 -3.21 -8.70
CA THR A 178 -1.40 -2.06 -9.57
C THR A 178 -0.52 -0.91 -9.09
N LEU A 179 0.40 -0.49 -9.94
CA LEU A 179 1.26 0.67 -9.69
C LEU A 179 0.59 1.94 -10.21
N GLY A 180 0.60 3.00 -9.41
CA GLY A 180 0.09 4.31 -9.79
C GLY A 180 0.88 4.93 -10.97
N ASN A 181 0.20 5.73 -11.78
CA ASN A 181 0.75 6.26 -13.04
C ASN A 181 1.83 7.33 -12.87
N ASN A 182 2.09 7.83 -11.67
CA ASN A 182 3.11 8.85 -11.39
C ASN A 182 4.33 8.33 -10.61
N ILE A 183 4.44 7.02 -10.40
CA ILE A 183 5.60 6.45 -9.71
C ILE A 183 6.88 6.71 -10.52
N HIS A 184 7.88 7.32 -9.88
CA HIS A 184 9.19 7.59 -10.43
C HIS A 184 10.25 6.63 -9.93
N THR A 185 10.20 6.27 -8.64
CA THR A 185 11.23 5.45 -7.98
C THR A 185 10.63 4.24 -7.31
N ILE A 186 11.22 3.07 -7.57
CA ILE A 186 10.93 1.82 -6.88
C ILE A 186 12.23 1.37 -6.19
N GLY A 187 12.21 1.31 -4.87
CA GLY A 187 13.34 1.04 -3.99
C GLY A 187 13.87 -0.39 -4.06
N LYS A 188 14.99 -0.61 -3.39
CA LYS A 188 15.63 -1.93 -3.27
C LYS A 188 14.69 -2.89 -2.54
N ASN A 189 14.53 -4.10 -3.08
CA ASN A 189 13.64 -5.11 -2.51
C ASN A 189 12.19 -4.65 -2.32
N ALA A 190 11.71 -3.59 -2.98
CA ALA A 190 10.40 -3.00 -2.69
C ALA A 190 9.26 -4.03 -2.71
N PHE A 191 9.28 -4.98 -3.64
CA PHE A 191 8.33 -6.10 -3.76
C PHE A 191 9.04 -7.45 -3.72
N HIS A 192 10.16 -7.54 -2.98
CA HIS A 192 10.93 -8.77 -2.85
C HIS A 192 10.08 -9.85 -2.17
N TYR A 193 10.10 -11.08 -2.72
CA TYR A 193 9.27 -12.21 -2.30
C TYR A 193 7.76 -12.05 -2.52
N SER A 194 7.30 -11.23 -3.48
CA SER A 194 5.93 -11.31 -3.99
C SER A 194 5.80 -12.50 -4.94
N SER A 195 5.81 -13.72 -4.38
CA SER A 195 6.03 -14.96 -5.15
C SER A 195 4.83 -15.38 -5.99
N GLU A 196 3.61 -14.97 -5.61
CA GLU A 196 2.37 -15.30 -6.33
C GLU A 196 2.06 -14.34 -7.49
N LEU A 197 2.80 -13.22 -7.61
CA LEU A 197 2.59 -12.24 -8.69
C LEU A 197 2.94 -12.86 -10.04
N LYS A 198 1.96 -12.92 -10.95
CA LYS A 198 2.13 -13.52 -12.30
C LYS A 198 2.44 -12.49 -13.36
N GLU A 199 1.87 -11.32 -13.25
CA GLU A 199 2.01 -10.24 -14.22
C GLU A 199 2.36 -8.94 -13.51
N LEU A 200 3.22 -8.15 -14.13
CA LEU A 200 3.63 -6.83 -13.66
C LEU A 200 3.51 -5.81 -14.78
N THR A 201 2.76 -4.74 -14.52
CA THR A 201 2.75 -3.57 -15.42
C THR A 201 3.57 -2.45 -14.80
N ILE A 202 4.62 -2.00 -15.52
CA ILE A 202 5.48 -0.90 -15.12
C ILE A 202 5.04 0.36 -15.88
N PRO A 203 4.56 1.41 -15.18
CA PRO A 203 4.15 2.67 -15.81
C PRO A 203 5.30 3.40 -16.51
N ALA A 204 4.97 4.20 -17.52
CA ALA A 204 5.96 5.01 -18.28
C ALA A 204 6.65 6.09 -17.42
N SER A 205 6.03 6.46 -16.30
CA SER A 205 6.56 7.43 -15.32
C SER A 205 7.80 6.93 -14.58
N VAL A 206 7.96 5.60 -14.43
CA VAL A 206 9.07 5.00 -13.69
C VAL A 206 10.41 5.33 -14.36
N LYS A 207 11.34 5.86 -13.56
CA LYS A 207 12.69 6.28 -13.98
C LYS A 207 13.79 5.51 -13.28
N VAL A 208 13.53 5.01 -12.08
CA VAL A 208 14.52 4.28 -11.26
C VAL A 208 13.90 3.04 -10.68
N ILE A 209 14.56 1.89 -10.88
CA ILE A 209 14.24 0.64 -10.20
C ILE A 209 15.53 0.11 -9.58
N LYS A 210 15.56 -0.04 -8.26
CA LYS A 210 16.71 -0.54 -7.54
C LYS A 210 16.75 -2.07 -7.47
N SER A 211 17.92 -2.60 -7.10
CA SER A 211 18.19 -4.04 -7.08
C SER A 211 17.14 -4.86 -6.33
N SER A 212 16.82 -6.01 -6.86
CA SER A 212 15.89 -7.01 -6.31
C SER A 212 14.46 -6.52 -6.10
N ALA A 213 14.06 -5.38 -6.71
CA ALA A 213 12.75 -4.78 -6.49
C ALA A 213 11.58 -5.76 -6.72
N PHE A 214 11.69 -6.65 -7.70
CA PHE A 214 10.71 -7.69 -8.03
C PHE A 214 11.34 -9.09 -8.01
N SER A 215 12.35 -9.29 -7.21
CA SER A 215 13.00 -10.58 -7.07
C SER A 215 12.21 -11.47 -6.12
N GLY A 216 11.88 -12.68 -6.52
CA GLY A 216 11.20 -13.67 -5.69
C GLY A 216 12.12 -14.79 -5.21
N SER A 217 11.53 -15.79 -4.55
CA SER A 217 12.16 -17.08 -4.33
C SER A 217 12.28 -17.89 -5.64
N SER A 218 12.90 -19.06 -5.58
CA SER A 218 12.91 -20.01 -6.69
C SER A 218 11.53 -20.44 -7.21
N GLY A 219 10.47 -20.15 -6.43
CA GLY A 219 9.06 -20.42 -6.79
C GLY A 219 8.29 -19.20 -7.28
N SER A 220 8.95 -18.09 -7.62
CA SER A 220 8.27 -16.91 -8.15
C SER A 220 7.49 -17.23 -9.44
N LYS A 221 6.22 -16.83 -9.47
CA LYS A 221 5.28 -17.09 -10.58
C LYS A 221 5.24 -16.00 -11.64
N LEU A 222 6.10 -14.99 -11.57
CA LEU A 222 6.13 -13.90 -12.56
C LEU A 222 6.51 -14.42 -13.95
N GLU A 223 5.59 -14.29 -14.91
CA GLU A 223 5.69 -14.80 -16.28
C GLU A 223 5.72 -13.68 -17.34
N LEU A 224 5.10 -12.54 -17.01
CA LEU A 224 4.89 -11.43 -17.94
C LEU A 224 5.22 -10.10 -17.28
N VAL A 225 6.03 -9.30 -17.98
CA VAL A 225 6.19 -7.87 -17.68
C VAL A 225 5.64 -7.06 -18.84
N THR A 226 4.81 -6.06 -18.54
CA THR A 226 4.37 -5.03 -19.48
C THR A 226 5.02 -3.71 -19.10
N TYR A 227 5.73 -3.08 -20.01
CA TYR A 227 6.29 -1.74 -19.80
C TYR A 227 5.59 -0.72 -20.70
N LEU A 228 5.04 0.31 -20.10
CA LEU A 228 4.25 1.33 -20.81
C LEU A 228 5.08 2.48 -21.38
N GLY A 229 6.39 2.50 -21.16
CA GLY A 229 7.28 3.50 -21.74
C GLY A 229 7.63 3.23 -23.20
N THR A 230 8.31 4.19 -23.81
CA THR A 230 8.58 4.20 -25.27
C THR A 230 9.97 3.73 -25.67
N SER A 231 10.94 3.67 -24.72
CA SER A 231 12.31 3.27 -24.95
C SER A 231 12.85 2.40 -23.81
N PRO A 232 13.69 1.40 -24.09
CA PRO A 232 14.29 0.56 -23.05
C PRO A 232 15.23 1.34 -22.12
N ASN A 233 15.72 2.49 -22.58
CA ASN A 233 16.66 3.33 -21.85
C ASN A 233 16.01 4.38 -20.93
N ASN A 234 14.68 4.36 -20.81
CA ASN A 234 13.97 5.33 -19.98
C ASN A 234 14.04 5.04 -18.47
N ILE A 235 14.51 3.85 -18.08
CA ILE A 235 14.66 3.43 -16.68
C ILE A 235 16.12 3.18 -16.37
N THR A 236 16.61 3.83 -15.32
CA THR A 236 17.89 3.50 -14.70
C THR A 236 17.66 2.39 -13.66
N PHE A 237 18.51 1.38 -13.66
CA PHE A 237 18.42 0.28 -12.71
C PHE A 237 19.79 -0.13 -12.21
N ASP A 238 19.85 -0.76 -11.05
CA ASP A 238 21.05 -1.35 -10.48
C ASP A 238 20.82 -2.84 -10.17
N GLY A 239 21.83 -3.65 -10.40
CA GLY A 239 21.79 -5.07 -10.12
C GLY A 239 20.68 -5.84 -10.82
N LYS A 240 20.32 -6.98 -10.25
CA LYS A 240 19.26 -7.87 -10.77
C LYS A 240 17.90 -7.44 -10.25
N ILE A 241 16.96 -7.17 -11.13
CA ILE A 241 15.60 -6.73 -10.78
C ILE A 241 14.68 -7.92 -10.55
N PHE A 242 14.74 -8.93 -11.42
CA PHE A 242 13.88 -10.12 -11.40
C PHE A 242 14.69 -11.38 -11.10
N SER A 243 14.06 -12.39 -10.49
CA SER A 243 14.65 -13.72 -10.28
C SER A 243 13.79 -14.87 -10.77
N SER A 244 12.59 -14.60 -11.32
CA SER A 244 11.71 -15.65 -11.83
C SER A 244 12.32 -16.36 -13.05
N THR A 245 12.35 -17.68 -13.00
CA THR A 245 12.72 -18.52 -14.15
C THR A 245 11.58 -18.66 -15.17
N LEU A 246 10.35 -18.29 -14.77
CA LEU A 246 9.16 -18.32 -15.62
C LEU A 246 9.02 -17.05 -16.47
N LEU A 247 9.71 -15.97 -16.09
CA LEU A 247 9.61 -14.69 -16.79
C LEU A 247 10.32 -14.76 -18.14
N LYS A 248 9.52 -14.87 -19.20
CA LYS A 248 9.98 -14.99 -20.58
C LYS A 248 9.46 -13.91 -21.50
N THR A 249 8.33 -13.29 -21.15
CA THR A 249 7.62 -12.37 -22.02
C THR A 249 7.69 -10.93 -21.54
N LEU A 250 8.04 -10.04 -22.45
CA LEU A 250 7.95 -8.60 -22.31
C LEU A 250 6.95 -8.02 -23.31
N LYS A 251 5.94 -7.32 -22.85
CA LYS A 251 5.04 -6.49 -23.66
C LYS A 251 5.45 -5.03 -23.61
N ILE A 252 5.52 -4.38 -24.77
CA ILE A 252 5.95 -2.99 -24.94
C ILE A 252 4.99 -2.24 -25.89
N PRO A 253 3.71 -2.07 -25.50
CA PRO A 253 2.66 -1.58 -26.41
C PRO A 253 2.96 -0.18 -26.96
N ASN A 254 3.73 0.63 -26.23
CA ASN A 254 4.05 2.01 -26.58
C ASN A 254 5.47 2.18 -27.14
N ALA A 255 6.20 1.10 -27.41
CA ALA A 255 7.59 1.20 -27.88
C ALA A 255 7.68 2.00 -29.19
N SER A 256 8.60 2.97 -29.21
CA SER A 256 8.92 3.76 -30.40
C SER A 256 9.54 2.87 -31.50
N ASP A 257 10.45 1.99 -31.10
CA ASP A 257 11.04 0.97 -31.96
C ASP A 257 11.01 -0.39 -31.23
N ILE A 258 10.19 -1.31 -31.75
CA ILE A 258 10.10 -2.69 -31.21
C ILE A 258 11.34 -3.53 -31.54
N ASN A 259 12.10 -3.14 -32.58
CA ASN A 259 13.26 -3.88 -33.03
C ASN A 259 14.55 -3.46 -32.29
N ASP A 260 14.49 -2.47 -31.38
CA ASP A 260 15.65 -2.11 -30.55
C ASP A 260 16.14 -3.35 -29.79
N PRO A 261 17.38 -3.81 -30.01
CA PRO A 261 17.89 -5.03 -29.37
C PRO A 261 17.97 -4.94 -27.86
N ALA A 262 17.98 -3.73 -27.27
CA ALA A 262 18.01 -3.52 -25.83
C ALA A 262 16.75 -4.03 -25.12
N TRP A 263 15.62 -4.20 -25.82
CA TRP A 263 14.44 -4.83 -25.25
C TRP A 263 14.66 -6.28 -24.82
N LYS A 264 15.55 -7.00 -25.52
CA LYS A 264 15.91 -8.40 -25.19
C LYS A 264 16.54 -8.53 -23.81
N THR A 265 17.20 -7.48 -23.32
CA THR A 265 17.90 -7.45 -22.02
C THR A 265 17.36 -6.37 -21.08
N PHE A 266 16.07 -6.02 -21.26
CA PHE A 266 15.41 -4.96 -20.48
C PHE A 266 15.49 -5.22 -18.98
N LEU A 267 15.89 -4.21 -18.21
CA LEU A 267 16.12 -4.28 -16.76
C LEU A 267 17.05 -5.43 -16.34
N GLY A 268 18.06 -5.76 -17.17
CA GLY A 268 19.03 -6.81 -16.87
C GLY A 268 18.48 -8.23 -16.92
N HIS A 269 17.27 -8.43 -17.48
CA HIS A 269 16.66 -9.75 -17.66
C HIS A 269 16.59 -10.13 -19.14
N ASN A 270 16.87 -11.40 -19.46
CA ASN A 270 16.82 -11.91 -20.83
C ASN A 270 15.40 -12.37 -21.18
N PHE A 271 14.72 -11.65 -22.07
CA PHE A 271 13.38 -12.00 -22.54
C PHE A 271 13.44 -12.84 -23.82
N GLU A 272 12.74 -13.97 -23.83
CA GLU A 272 12.61 -14.84 -25.02
C GLU A 272 11.64 -14.22 -26.04
N ILE A 273 10.54 -13.62 -25.56
CA ILE A 273 9.46 -13.05 -26.34
C ILE A 273 9.33 -11.55 -26.03
N VAL A 274 9.41 -10.72 -27.07
CA VAL A 274 9.13 -9.29 -26.99
C VAL A 274 8.03 -8.95 -27.98
N THR A 275 6.93 -8.35 -27.51
CA THR A 275 5.73 -8.04 -28.30
C THR A 275 5.22 -6.62 -28.03
N LYS A 276 4.43 -6.09 -28.96
CA LYS A 276 3.59 -4.90 -28.71
C LYS A 276 2.30 -5.25 -28.00
#